data_b9689e82ec3f0bc6b88b5c63e97563af
#
_entry.id   b9689e82ec3f0bc6b88b5c63e97563af
#
_cell.length_a   1.000
_cell.length_b   1.000
_cell.length_c   1.000
_cell.angle_alpha   90.00
_cell.angle_beta   90.00
_cell.angle_gamma   90.00
#
_symmetry.space_group_name_H-M   'P 1'
#
loop_
_entity.id
_entity.type
_entity.pdbx_description
1 polymer ?
#
loop_
_entity_poly.entity_id
_entity_poly.type
_entity_poly.pdbx_seq_one_letter_code
_entity_poly.pdbx_strand_id
1 'polypeptide(L)'
;MAGLEEAAETAAAIGINFVPGIEVSCTYEGISVHLLAYWPDPSHPDIVAMLNKTRAARIDRAMEMVARIGADYPLTWDDVLRHSGNAETVGRPHLADALVAAGAFATRDDAFAEVLAGNSDYFVPHYAPPVLDAIRTLRGSGAVPVFAHPGADARGRVVPPTVIEEMAAAGLVGLEVEHRDHSEVQRGRLARIAERLDLVHTGASDYHGTGKLNQLGENVTSPASYQALRAARG
;
A
#
# COMPACT_ATOMS: atom_id res chain seq x y z
N MET A 1 -4.73 -11.91 2.91
CA MET A 1 -4.53 -12.10 1.44
C MET A 1 -5.77 -12.71 0.78
N ALA A 2 -6.94 -12.29 1.24
CA ALA A 2 -8.20 -12.63 0.61
C ALA A 2 -8.18 -12.19 -0.87
N GLY A 3 -8.85 -12.93 -1.74
CA GLY A 3 -8.93 -12.62 -3.17
C GLY A 3 -7.79 -13.14 -4.04
N LEU A 4 -6.67 -13.61 -3.49
CA LEU A 4 -5.58 -14.17 -4.32
C LEU A 4 -6.00 -15.46 -5.04
N GLU A 5 -6.77 -16.31 -4.38
CA GLU A 5 -7.28 -17.58 -4.96
C GLU A 5 -8.27 -17.29 -6.10
N GLU A 6 -9.27 -16.45 -5.86
CA GLU A 6 -10.23 -16.02 -6.87
C GLU A 6 -9.55 -15.36 -8.08
N ALA A 7 -8.56 -14.50 -7.82
CA ALA A 7 -7.80 -13.85 -8.90
C ALA A 7 -6.99 -14.86 -9.71
N ALA A 8 -6.37 -15.86 -9.05
CA ALA A 8 -5.61 -16.91 -9.72
C ALA A 8 -6.51 -17.81 -10.58
N GLU A 9 -7.65 -18.23 -10.05
CA GLU A 9 -8.64 -19.04 -10.78
C GLU A 9 -9.20 -18.29 -11.99
N THR A 10 -9.57 -17.02 -11.79
CA THR A 10 -10.10 -16.18 -12.87
C THR A 10 -9.07 -15.97 -13.97
N ALA A 11 -7.82 -15.65 -13.60
CA ALA A 11 -6.73 -15.47 -14.56
C ALA A 11 -6.46 -16.75 -15.36
N ALA A 12 -6.47 -17.92 -14.71
CA ALA A 12 -6.32 -19.21 -15.37
C ALA A 12 -7.45 -19.47 -16.36
N ALA A 13 -8.70 -19.16 -16.00
CA ALA A 13 -9.87 -19.36 -16.84
C ALA A 13 -9.85 -18.52 -18.13
N ILE A 14 -9.22 -17.33 -18.10
CA ILE A 14 -9.12 -16.44 -19.27
C ILE A 14 -7.73 -16.45 -19.94
N GLY A 15 -6.81 -17.32 -19.48
CA GLY A 15 -5.49 -17.50 -20.08
C GLY A 15 -4.49 -16.37 -19.81
N ILE A 16 -4.63 -15.64 -18.68
CA ILE A 16 -3.71 -14.60 -18.25
C ILE A 16 -2.78 -15.15 -17.16
N ASN A 17 -1.48 -14.83 -17.25
CA ASN A 17 -0.54 -15.17 -16.19
C ASN A 17 -0.79 -14.31 -14.95
N PHE A 18 -1.11 -14.94 -13.83
CA PHE A 18 -1.29 -14.27 -12.55
C PHE A 18 0.03 -14.22 -11.76
N VAL A 19 0.35 -13.04 -11.26
CA VAL A 19 1.47 -12.81 -10.33
C VAL A 19 0.88 -12.44 -8.99
N PRO A 20 0.89 -13.33 -7.99
CA PRO A 20 0.40 -13.01 -6.67
C PRO A 20 1.26 -11.91 -6.04
N GLY A 21 0.64 -10.95 -5.40
CA GLY A 21 1.32 -9.85 -4.74
C GLY A 21 0.50 -9.25 -3.61
N ILE A 22 1.21 -8.53 -2.76
CA ILE A 22 0.61 -7.70 -1.69
C ILE A 22 1.31 -6.35 -1.65
N GLU A 23 0.60 -5.32 -1.25
CA GLU A 23 1.17 -4.03 -0.89
C GLU A 23 1.20 -3.90 0.63
N VAL A 24 2.40 -3.68 1.17
CA VAL A 24 2.66 -3.54 2.60
C VAL A 24 2.92 -2.08 2.92
N SER A 25 2.05 -1.47 3.73
CA SER A 25 2.31 -0.14 4.27
C SER A 25 3.38 -0.22 5.35
N CYS A 26 4.46 0.51 5.14
CA CYS A 26 5.63 0.59 6.01
C CYS A 26 5.88 2.03 6.46
N THR A 27 6.88 2.22 7.32
CA THR A 27 7.33 3.55 7.73
C THR A 27 8.86 3.66 7.71
N TYR A 28 9.36 4.85 7.42
CA TYR A 28 10.75 5.25 7.64
C TYR A 28 10.76 6.62 8.31
N GLU A 29 11.18 6.69 9.58
CA GLU A 29 11.23 7.94 10.38
C GLU A 29 9.95 8.79 10.27
N GLY A 30 8.78 8.13 10.36
CA GLY A 30 7.48 8.79 10.27
C GLY A 30 7.05 9.19 8.85
N ILE A 31 7.80 8.79 7.82
CA ILE A 31 7.40 8.88 6.42
C ILE A 31 6.70 7.57 6.04
N SER A 32 5.50 7.67 5.46
CA SER A 32 4.80 6.49 4.91
C SER A 32 5.51 5.98 3.67
N VAL A 33 5.76 4.69 3.62
CA VAL A 33 6.42 3.98 2.52
C VAL A 33 5.59 2.76 2.17
N HIS A 34 5.41 2.50 0.89
CA HIS A 34 4.72 1.29 0.44
C HIS A 34 5.70 0.33 -0.25
N LEU A 35 5.65 -0.95 0.13
CA LEU A 35 6.38 -2.03 -0.50
C LEU A 35 5.42 -2.96 -1.20
N LEU A 36 5.66 -3.23 -2.47
CA LEU A 36 5.07 -4.35 -3.18
C LEU A 36 5.88 -5.59 -2.84
N ALA A 37 5.21 -6.68 -2.54
CA ALA A 37 5.85 -8.00 -2.42
C ALA A 37 5.24 -8.90 -3.50
N TYR A 38 6.04 -9.26 -4.51
CA TYR A 38 5.66 -10.22 -5.52
C TYR A 38 5.95 -11.64 -5.03
N TRP A 39 5.07 -12.58 -5.35
CA TRP A 39 5.14 -14.00 -4.96
C TRP A 39 5.36 -14.22 -3.45
N PRO A 40 4.63 -13.50 -2.57
CA PRO A 40 4.75 -13.78 -1.14
C PRO A 40 4.21 -15.17 -0.83
N ASP A 41 4.87 -15.89 0.07
CA ASP A 41 4.30 -17.10 0.67
C ASP A 41 3.26 -16.69 1.72
N PRO A 42 1.95 -16.92 1.48
CA PRO A 42 0.90 -16.53 2.41
C PRO A 42 0.93 -17.30 3.73
N SER A 43 1.66 -18.40 3.79
CA SER A 43 1.79 -19.27 4.98
C SER A 43 3.08 -19.01 5.77
N HIS A 44 4.02 -18.21 5.25
CA HIS A 44 5.29 -17.94 5.92
C HIS A 44 5.06 -17.25 7.28
N PRO A 45 5.55 -17.81 8.40
CA PRO A 45 5.23 -17.31 9.75
C PRO A 45 5.50 -15.82 9.95
N ASP A 46 6.64 -15.34 9.46
CA ASP A 46 7.04 -13.93 9.66
C ASP A 46 6.19 -12.96 8.83
N ILE A 47 5.77 -13.36 7.62
CA ILE A 47 4.82 -12.57 6.82
C ILE A 47 3.48 -12.53 7.55
N VAL A 48 2.97 -13.66 7.99
CA VAL A 48 1.70 -13.76 8.72
C VAL A 48 1.74 -12.89 9.99
N ALA A 49 2.82 -12.98 10.77
CA ALA A 49 3.00 -12.18 11.97
C ALA A 49 3.03 -10.67 11.66
N MET A 50 3.79 -10.25 10.66
CA MET A 50 3.90 -8.85 10.23
C MET A 50 2.54 -8.30 9.77
N LEU A 51 1.81 -9.04 8.95
CA LEU A 51 0.50 -8.63 8.44
C LEU A 51 -0.56 -8.58 9.54
N ASN A 52 -0.58 -9.57 10.44
CA ASN A 52 -1.52 -9.60 11.57
C ASN A 52 -1.28 -8.43 12.53
N LYS A 53 -0.03 -8.10 12.84
CA LYS A 53 0.31 -6.94 13.67
C LYS A 53 -0.16 -5.63 13.01
N THR A 54 0.06 -5.48 11.72
CA THR A 54 -0.39 -4.30 10.96
C THR A 54 -1.92 -4.21 10.92
N ARG A 55 -2.60 -5.36 10.74
CA ARG A 55 -4.08 -5.43 10.73
C ARG A 55 -4.65 -5.04 12.09
N ALA A 56 -4.15 -5.62 13.18
CA ALA A 56 -4.58 -5.29 14.53
C ALA A 56 -4.43 -3.78 14.81
N ALA A 57 -3.26 -3.22 14.52
CA ALA A 57 -3.01 -1.79 14.72
C ALA A 57 -3.92 -0.87 13.89
N ARG A 58 -4.37 -1.32 12.70
CA ARG A 58 -5.35 -0.56 11.89
C ARG A 58 -6.74 -0.58 12.51
N ILE A 59 -7.15 -1.71 13.10
CA ILE A 59 -8.44 -1.83 13.80
C ILE A 59 -8.41 -0.97 15.05
N ASP A 60 -7.36 -1.08 15.89
CA ASP A 60 -7.19 -0.30 17.11
C ASP A 60 -7.25 1.20 16.82
N ARG A 61 -6.53 1.64 15.77
CA ARG A 61 -6.60 3.03 15.29
C ARG A 61 -8.00 3.45 14.90
N ALA A 62 -8.71 2.61 14.12
CA ALA A 62 -10.04 2.94 13.64
C ALA A 62 -11.02 3.07 14.83
N MET A 63 -10.94 2.18 15.82
CA MET A 63 -11.74 2.26 17.05
C MET A 63 -11.44 3.54 17.83
N GLU A 64 -10.18 3.91 18.00
CA GLU A 64 -9.79 5.14 18.69
C GLU A 64 -10.26 6.39 17.93
N MET A 65 -10.13 6.41 16.59
CA MET A 65 -10.67 7.51 15.77
C MET A 65 -12.19 7.62 15.90
N VAL A 66 -12.91 6.49 15.87
CA VAL A 66 -14.37 6.48 16.08
C VAL A 66 -14.73 7.04 17.45
N ALA A 67 -14.00 6.68 18.51
CA ALA A 67 -14.25 7.20 19.85
C ALA A 67 -14.04 8.72 19.91
N ARG A 68 -12.98 9.25 19.25
CA ARG A 68 -12.73 10.71 19.21
C ARG A 68 -13.78 11.44 18.38
N ILE A 69 -14.08 10.96 17.17
CA ILE A 69 -15.07 11.58 16.27
C ILE A 69 -16.47 11.52 16.89
N GLY A 70 -16.81 10.40 17.55
CA GLY A 70 -18.11 10.17 18.17
C GLY A 70 -18.41 11.11 19.34
N ALA A 71 -17.42 11.85 19.85
CA ALA A 71 -17.65 12.91 20.84
C ALA A 71 -18.36 14.14 20.22
N ASP A 72 -18.14 14.42 18.94
CA ASP A 72 -18.60 15.63 18.28
C ASP A 72 -19.59 15.32 17.12
N TYR A 73 -19.56 14.11 16.58
CA TYR A 73 -20.38 13.68 15.43
C TYR A 73 -21.13 12.38 15.73
N PRO A 74 -22.28 12.13 15.10
CA PRO A 74 -23.07 10.91 15.29
C PRO A 74 -22.38 9.70 14.62
N LEU A 75 -21.36 9.13 15.26
CA LEU A 75 -20.59 7.98 14.76
C LEU A 75 -20.33 6.98 15.90
N THR A 76 -20.70 5.73 15.67
CA THR A 76 -20.35 4.61 16.55
C THR A 76 -19.56 3.54 15.81
N TRP A 77 -18.90 2.64 16.55
CA TRP A 77 -18.19 1.51 15.94
C TRP A 77 -19.14 0.59 15.14
N ASP A 78 -20.35 0.38 15.63
CA ASP A 78 -21.36 -0.43 14.93
C ASP A 78 -21.80 0.21 13.60
N ASP A 79 -21.82 1.55 13.51
CA ASP A 79 -22.05 2.24 12.25
C ASP A 79 -20.97 1.92 11.23
N VAL A 80 -19.71 1.97 11.66
CA VAL A 80 -18.57 1.67 10.80
C VAL A 80 -18.59 0.20 10.36
N LEU A 81 -18.90 -0.74 11.25
CA LEU A 81 -18.99 -2.15 10.90
C LEU A 81 -20.07 -2.44 9.85
N ARG A 82 -21.21 -1.74 9.90
CA ARG A 82 -22.25 -1.87 8.86
C ARG A 82 -21.77 -1.47 7.47
N HIS A 83 -20.82 -0.55 7.38
CA HIS A 83 -20.26 -0.07 6.10
C HIS A 83 -18.95 -0.76 5.70
N SER A 84 -18.31 -1.51 6.61
CA SER A 84 -17.10 -2.28 6.29
C SER A 84 -17.40 -3.60 5.57
N GLY A 85 -18.62 -4.10 5.66
CA GLY A 85 -19.03 -5.39 5.08
C GLY A 85 -18.15 -6.52 5.59
N ASN A 86 -17.65 -7.36 4.68
CA ASN A 86 -16.72 -8.45 4.96
C ASN A 86 -15.24 -8.01 4.88
N ALA A 87 -14.95 -6.71 4.95
CA ALA A 87 -13.57 -6.23 4.85
C ALA A 87 -12.72 -6.78 6.00
N GLU A 88 -11.59 -7.38 5.69
CA GLU A 88 -10.63 -7.88 6.68
C GLU A 88 -9.98 -6.77 7.51
N THR A 89 -10.08 -5.53 7.06
CA THR A 89 -9.54 -4.36 7.75
C THR A 89 -10.50 -3.18 7.66
N VAL A 90 -10.64 -2.47 8.78
CA VAL A 90 -11.36 -1.19 8.81
C VAL A 90 -10.38 -0.05 8.58
N GLY A 91 -10.72 0.86 7.68
CA GLY A 91 -9.92 2.03 7.34
C GLY A 91 -10.75 3.31 7.28
N ARG A 92 -10.08 4.46 7.12
CA ARG A 92 -10.74 5.78 7.03
C ARG A 92 -11.86 5.86 5.98
N PRO A 93 -11.81 5.18 4.81
CA PRO A 93 -12.94 5.16 3.89
C PRO A 93 -14.23 4.63 4.51
N HIS A 94 -14.15 3.58 5.35
CA HIS A 94 -15.33 3.03 6.03
C HIS A 94 -15.90 4.00 7.09
N LEU A 95 -15.02 4.76 7.77
CA LEU A 95 -15.42 5.83 8.68
C LEU A 95 -16.12 6.95 7.90
N ALA A 96 -15.59 7.33 6.71
CA ALA A 96 -16.23 8.32 5.85
C ALA A 96 -17.62 7.87 5.40
N ASP A 97 -17.77 6.61 4.98
CA ASP A 97 -19.06 6.06 4.59
C ASP A 97 -20.08 6.10 5.73
N ALA A 98 -19.66 5.73 6.93
CA ALA A 98 -20.52 5.77 8.10
C ALA A 98 -20.93 7.21 8.46
N LEU A 99 -20.02 8.18 8.37
CA LEU A 99 -20.30 9.59 8.61
C LEU A 99 -21.28 10.19 7.58
N VAL A 100 -21.11 9.84 6.31
CA VAL A 100 -22.04 10.25 5.25
C VAL A 100 -23.40 9.61 5.46
N ALA A 101 -23.46 8.32 5.78
CA ALA A 101 -24.71 7.62 6.05
C ALA A 101 -25.44 8.17 7.30
N ALA A 102 -24.70 8.64 8.30
CA ALA A 102 -25.25 9.31 9.48
C ALA A 102 -25.69 10.76 9.20
N GLY A 103 -25.47 11.28 7.98
CA GLY A 103 -25.81 12.65 7.59
C GLY A 103 -24.90 13.73 8.18
N ALA A 104 -23.75 13.34 8.74
CA ALA A 104 -22.78 14.28 9.29
C ALA A 104 -22.04 15.06 8.18
N PHE A 105 -21.82 14.43 7.03
CA PHE A 105 -21.18 15.00 5.85
C PHE A 105 -21.95 14.68 4.57
N ALA A 106 -21.88 15.58 3.58
CA ALA A 106 -22.52 15.35 2.29
C ALA A 106 -21.78 14.33 1.42
N THR A 107 -20.45 14.33 1.49
CA THR A 107 -19.58 13.45 0.70
C THR A 107 -18.44 12.87 1.54
N ARG A 108 -17.79 11.81 1.02
CA ARG A 108 -16.53 11.28 1.60
C ARG A 108 -15.44 12.35 1.63
N ASP A 109 -15.32 13.16 0.59
CA ASP A 109 -14.29 14.18 0.47
C ASP A 109 -14.43 15.24 1.57
N ASP A 110 -15.65 15.63 1.91
CA ASP A 110 -15.92 16.55 3.02
C ASP A 110 -15.47 15.94 4.36
N ALA A 111 -15.81 14.67 4.62
CA ALA A 111 -15.37 13.96 5.82
C ALA A 111 -13.83 13.81 5.89
N PHE A 112 -13.18 13.57 4.74
CA PHE A 112 -11.71 13.51 4.68
C PHE A 112 -11.06 14.87 4.91
N ALA A 113 -11.63 15.95 4.39
CA ALA A 113 -11.10 17.30 4.57
C ALA A 113 -11.18 17.78 6.03
N GLU A 114 -12.23 17.41 6.76
CA GLU A 114 -12.51 17.94 8.09
C GLU A 114 -12.03 17.02 9.22
N VAL A 115 -12.46 15.75 9.26
CA VAL A 115 -12.20 14.86 10.41
C VAL A 115 -11.23 13.72 10.15
N LEU A 116 -11.05 13.29 8.89
CA LEU A 116 -10.23 12.14 8.56
C LEU A 116 -8.85 12.50 7.96
N ALA A 117 -8.54 13.79 7.84
CA ALA A 117 -7.24 14.27 7.40
C ALA A 117 -6.12 13.84 8.38
N GLY A 118 -4.89 13.67 7.85
CA GLY A 118 -3.75 13.29 8.68
C GLY A 118 -3.29 14.34 9.69
N ASN A 119 -3.81 15.56 9.58
CA ASN A 119 -3.55 16.70 10.48
C ASN A 119 -4.79 17.10 11.31
N SER A 120 -5.88 16.32 11.27
CA SER A 120 -7.06 16.58 12.10
C SER A 120 -6.82 16.19 13.58
N ASP A 121 -7.55 16.82 14.50
CA ASP A 121 -7.49 16.47 15.93
C ASP A 121 -7.98 15.05 16.24
N TYR A 122 -8.74 14.46 15.33
CA TYR A 122 -9.24 13.09 15.42
C TYR A 122 -8.24 12.04 14.89
N PHE A 123 -7.17 12.49 14.22
CA PHE A 123 -6.22 11.56 13.62
C PHE A 123 -5.44 10.78 14.67
N VAL A 124 -5.37 9.47 14.48
CA VAL A 124 -4.56 8.55 15.28
C VAL A 124 -3.53 7.87 14.37
N PRO A 125 -2.23 7.95 14.67
CA PRO A 125 -1.23 7.17 13.97
C PRO A 125 -1.41 5.67 14.30
N HIS A 126 -1.00 4.80 13.38
CA HIS A 126 -1.01 3.36 13.63
C HIS A 126 0.36 2.76 13.38
N TYR A 127 0.59 1.58 13.94
CA TYR A 127 1.80 0.83 13.66
C TYR A 127 1.87 0.46 12.17
N ALA A 128 3.01 0.74 11.58
CA ALA A 128 3.46 0.19 10.31
C ALA A 128 4.89 -0.35 10.52
N PRO A 129 5.27 -1.50 9.95
CA PRO A 129 6.62 -2.03 10.14
C PRO A 129 7.66 -1.03 9.58
N PRO A 130 8.85 -0.92 10.23
CA PRO A 130 9.97 -0.22 9.64
C PRO A 130 10.31 -0.83 8.28
N VAL A 131 10.50 0.00 7.26
CA VAL A 131 10.62 -0.46 5.87
C VAL A 131 11.78 -1.42 5.67
N LEU A 132 12.93 -1.18 6.33
CA LEU A 132 14.10 -2.06 6.20
C LEU A 132 13.85 -3.46 6.80
N ASP A 133 13.10 -3.54 7.90
CA ASP A 133 12.73 -4.81 8.51
C ASP A 133 11.71 -5.56 7.65
N ALA A 134 10.74 -4.84 7.08
CA ALA A 134 9.78 -5.42 6.14
C ALA A 134 10.48 -6.00 4.90
N ILE A 135 11.47 -5.30 4.32
CA ILE A 135 12.27 -5.80 3.19
C ILE A 135 12.98 -7.10 3.57
N ARG A 136 13.68 -7.13 4.73
CA ARG A 136 14.38 -8.35 5.19
C ARG A 136 13.42 -9.52 5.40
N THR A 137 12.27 -9.27 6.02
CA THR A 137 11.21 -10.28 6.22
C THR A 137 10.71 -10.83 4.89
N LEU A 138 10.40 -9.96 3.93
CA LEU A 138 9.92 -10.35 2.60
C LEU A 138 10.99 -11.16 1.84
N ARG A 139 12.25 -10.71 1.86
CA ARG A 139 13.36 -11.44 1.20
C ARG A 139 13.61 -12.78 1.85
N GLY A 140 13.63 -12.85 3.17
CA GLY A 140 13.82 -14.11 3.93
C GLY A 140 12.73 -15.16 3.68
N SER A 141 11.55 -14.74 3.25
CA SER A 141 10.42 -15.60 2.86
C SER A 141 10.37 -15.97 1.38
N GLY A 142 11.37 -15.55 0.57
CA GLY A 142 11.41 -15.81 -0.87
C GLY A 142 10.60 -14.83 -1.72
N ALA A 143 9.94 -13.86 -1.12
CA ALA A 143 9.22 -12.81 -1.86
C ALA A 143 10.20 -11.81 -2.49
N VAL A 144 9.72 -11.10 -3.50
CA VAL A 144 10.48 -10.07 -4.24
C VAL A 144 9.94 -8.69 -3.88
N PRO A 145 10.63 -7.93 -2.98
CA PRO A 145 10.19 -6.59 -2.59
C PRO A 145 10.56 -5.54 -3.63
N VAL A 146 9.59 -4.67 -3.94
CA VAL A 146 9.72 -3.52 -4.84
C VAL A 146 9.19 -2.27 -4.13
N PHE A 147 9.89 -1.15 -4.21
CA PHE A 147 9.43 0.10 -3.61
C PHE A 147 8.40 0.77 -4.53
N ALA A 148 7.16 0.88 -4.04
CA ALA A 148 6.03 1.44 -4.76
C ALA A 148 6.07 2.98 -4.82
N HIS A 149 5.76 3.55 -5.97
CA HIS A 149 5.58 4.99 -6.23
C HIS A 149 6.46 5.96 -5.40
N PRO A 150 7.79 5.76 -5.35
CA PRO A 150 8.70 6.47 -4.44
C PRO A 150 8.78 7.98 -4.65
N GLY A 151 8.34 8.48 -5.79
CA GLY A 151 8.35 9.90 -6.14
C GLY A 151 6.99 10.61 -6.00
N ALA A 152 5.97 9.94 -5.47
CA ALA A 152 4.60 10.48 -5.38
C ALA A 152 4.47 11.54 -4.26
N ASP A 153 5.16 12.67 -4.39
CA ASP A 153 5.22 13.76 -3.41
C ASP A 153 3.87 14.47 -3.21
N ALA A 154 2.97 14.41 -4.18
CA ALA A 154 1.59 14.86 -4.02
C ALA A 154 0.80 14.06 -2.96
N ARG A 155 1.25 12.84 -2.63
CA ARG A 155 0.64 12.00 -1.58
C ARG A 155 1.21 12.28 -0.18
N GLY A 156 2.29 13.06 -0.07
CA GLY A 156 2.96 13.39 1.18
C GLY A 156 4.48 13.43 1.07
N ARG A 157 5.16 13.35 2.22
CA ARG A 157 6.63 13.36 2.23
C ARG A 157 7.17 12.10 1.57
N VAL A 158 8.21 12.26 0.74
CA VAL A 158 8.97 11.16 0.14
C VAL A 158 10.32 10.99 0.85
N VAL A 159 10.83 9.77 0.88
CA VAL A 159 12.14 9.49 1.46
C VAL A 159 13.28 10.04 0.58
N PRO A 160 14.41 10.47 1.17
CA PRO A 160 15.58 10.88 0.41
C PRO A 160 16.23 9.68 -0.31
N PRO A 161 16.99 9.91 -1.40
CA PRO A 161 17.65 8.84 -2.16
C PRO A 161 18.55 7.92 -1.36
N THR A 162 19.17 8.42 -0.29
CA THR A 162 20.02 7.64 0.62
C THR A 162 19.25 6.50 1.31
N VAL A 163 17.96 6.71 1.56
CA VAL A 163 17.10 5.65 2.12
C VAL A 163 16.85 4.54 1.11
N ILE A 164 16.77 4.86 -0.20
CA ILE A 164 16.67 3.83 -1.24
C ILE A 164 17.96 3.00 -1.30
N GLU A 165 19.13 3.59 -1.02
CA GLU A 165 20.40 2.88 -0.88
C GLU A 165 20.37 1.91 0.32
N GLU A 166 19.85 2.35 1.47
CA GLU A 166 19.65 1.49 2.63
C GLU A 166 18.65 0.34 2.34
N MET A 167 17.57 0.63 1.62
CA MET A 167 16.61 -0.38 1.18
C MET A 167 17.25 -1.41 0.24
N ALA A 168 18.08 -0.97 -0.71
CA ALA A 168 18.82 -1.87 -1.60
C ALA A 168 19.76 -2.77 -0.81
N ALA A 169 20.49 -2.22 0.17
CA ALA A 169 21.36 -2.98 1.07
C ALA A 169 20.59 -3.95 1.95
N ALA A 170 19.32 -3.66 2.29
CA ALA A 170 18.42 -4.55 3.03
C ALA A 170 17.81 -5.67 2.16
N GLY A 171 17.98 -5.62 0.82
CA GLY A 171 17.51 -6.63 -0.11
C GLY A 171 16.33 -6.21 -0.99
N LEU A 172 16.06 -4.90 -1.14
CA LEU A 172 15.12 -4.40 -2.14
C LEU A 172 15.57 -4.85 -3.53
N VAL A 173 14.64 -5.31 -4.36
CA VAL A 173 14.94 -5.87 -5.69
C VAL A 173 14.58 -4.91 -6.81
N GLY A 174 13.53 -4.13 -6.63
CA GLY A 174 13.06 -3.23 -7.68
C GLY A 174 12.55 -1.90 -7.16
N LEU A 175 12.45 -0.96 -8.08
CA LEU A 175 11.98 0.39 -7.85
C LEU A 175 10.91 0.72 -8.89
N GLU A 176 9.73 1.14 -8.44
CA GLU A 176 8.68 1.59 -9.34
C GLU A 176 9.03 2.98 -9.87
N VAL A 177 9.31 3.06 -11.15
CA VAL A 177 9.70 4.29 -11.84
C VAL A 177 8.52 4.82 -12.66
N GLU A 178 7.87 3.93 -13.42
CA GLU A 178 6.72 4.28 -14.23
C GLU A 178 5.45 4.25 -13.38
N HIS A 179 5.01 5.44 -12.97
CA HIS A 179 3.78 5.61 -12.20
C HIS A 179 3.11 6.94 -12.57
N ARG A 180 1.77 7.01 -12.51
CA ARG A 180 1.03 8.21 -12.91
C ARG A 180 1.33 9.44 -12.04
N ASP A 181 1.64 9.24 -10.76
CA ASP A 181 1.96 10.32 -9.82
C ASP A 181 3.45 10.74 -9.88
N HIS A 182 4.20 10.24 -10.84
CA HIS A 182 5.55 10.68 -11.11
C HIS A 182 5.58 11.59 -12.34
N SER A 183 6.11 12.80 -12.17
CA SER A 183 6.48 13.66 -13.29
C SER A 183 7.64 13.03 -14.09
N GLU A 184 7.87 13.50 -15.31
CA GLU A 184 9.01 13.05 -16.13
C GLU A 184 10.35 13.27 -15.42
N VAL A 185 10.50 14.37 -14.69
CA VAL A 185 11.72 14.66 -13.91
C VAL A 185 11.91 13.62 -12.80
N GLN A 186 10.84 13.26 -12.09
CA GLN A 186 10.90 12.22 -11.05
C GLN A 186 11.22 10.85 -11.64
N ARG A 187 10.57 10.46 -12.75
CA ARG A 187 10.88 9.20 -13.47
C ARG A 187 12.34 9.15 -13.88
N GLY A 188 12.86 10.20 -14.52
CA GLY A 188 14.26 10.25 -14.91
C GLY A 188 15.25 10.20 -13.74
N ARG A 189 14.90 10.77 -12.57
CA ARG A 189 15.68 10.66 -11.33
C ARG A 189 15.64 9.24 -10.77
N LEU A 190 14.48 8.64 -10.68
CA LEU A 190 14.27 7.29 -10.15
C LEU A 190 14.93 6.23 -11.04
N ALA A 191 14.86 6.38 -12.36
CA ALA A 191 15.55 5.50 -13.30
C ALA A 191 17.07 5.48 -13.06
N ARG A 192 17.70 6.65 -12.89
CA ARG A 192 19.14 6.74 -12.56
C ARG A 192 19.48 6.12 -11.20
N ILE A 193 18.59 6.23 -10.22
CA ILE A 193 18.78 5.57 -8.92
C ILE A 193 18.69 4.05 -9.08
N ALA A 194 17.69 3.55 -9.79
CA ALA A 194 17.51 2.14 -10.06
C ALA A 194 18.74 1.54 -10.78
N GLU A 195 19.22 2.22 -11.84
CA GLU A 195 20.42 1.80 -12.58
C GLU A 195 21.65 1.75 -11.68
N ARG A 196 21.91 2.81 -10.89
CA ARG A 196 23.08 2.89 -9.99
C ARG A 196 23.08 1.82 -8.90
N LEU A 197 21.90 1.41 -8.43
CA LEU A 197 21.73 0.45 -7.33
C LEU A 197 21.41 -0.97 -7.82
N ASP A 198 21.47 -1.22 -9.13
CA ASP A 198 21.11 -2.50 -9.76
C ASP A 198 19.70 -2.98 -9.38
N LEU A 199 18.76 -2.04 -9.24
CA LEU A 199 17.37 -2.33 -8.96
C LEU A 199 16.58 -2.50 -10.25
N VAL A 200 15.69 -3.48 -10.29
CA VAL A 200 14.79 -3.70 -11.42
C VAL A 200 13.85 -2.51 -11.57
N HIS A 201 13.83 -1.93 -12.77
CA HIS A 201 12.93 -0.84 -13.14
C HIS A 201 11.52 -1.39 -13.39
N THR A 202 10.53 -0.96 -12.62
CA THR A 202 9.14 -1.42 -12.76
C THR A 202 8.17 -0.27 -13.01
N GLY A 203 6.95 -0.63 -13.38
CA GLY A 203 5.82 0.28 -13.49
C GLY A 203 4.52 -0.41 -13.12
N ALA A 204 3.57 0.34 -12.61
CA ALA A 204 2.25 -0.16 -12.25
C ALA A 204 1.16 0.91 -12.41
N SER A 205 -0.06 0.45 -12.66
CA SER A 205 -1.23 1.32 -12.76
C SER A 205 -1.76 1.76 -11.39
N ASP A 206 -1.43 1.05 -10.32
CA ASP A 206 -2.04 1.27 -9.00
C ASP A 206 -3.58 1.28 -9.08
N TYR A 207 -4.14 0.36 -9.91
CA TYR A 207 -5.58 0.29 -10.18
C TYR A 207 -6.37 -0.16 -8.95
N HIS A 208 -7.42 0.59 -8.60
CA HIS A 208 -8.26 0.37 -7.44
C HIS A 208 -9.77 0.36 -7.80
N GLY A 209 -10.12 -0.20 -8.96
CA GLY A 209 -11.50 -0.20 -9.41
C GLY A 209 -12.02 1.21 -9.70
N THR A 210 -13.31 1.42 -9.48
CA THR A 210 -13.96 2.72 -9.73
C THR A 210 -13.60 3.80 -8.69
N GLY A 211 -12.86 3.44 -7.64
CA GLY A 211 -12.47 4.36 -6.57
C GLY A 211 -11.30 5.31 -6.91
N LYS A 212 -10.59 5.05 -8.01
CA LYS A 212 -9.49 5.89 -8.51
C LYS A 212 -9.61 6.08 -10.03
N LEU A 213 -8.98 7.14 -10.54
CA LEU A 213 -8.92 7.43 -11.98
C LEU A 213 -7.88 6.59 -12.74
N ASN A 214 -7.13 5.75 -12.04
CA ASN A 214 -6.09 4.89 -12.59
C ASN A 214 -6.72 3.84 -13.52
N GLN A 215 -6.12 3.62 -14.68
CA GLN A 215 -6.62 2.66 -15.67
C GLN A 215 -5.75 1.41 -15.72
N LEU A 216 -6.36 0.26 -15.93
CA LEU A 216 -5.61 -0.97 -16.19
C LEU A 216 -4.71 -0.81 -17.40
N GLY A 217 -3.45 -1.25 -17.27
CA GLY A 217 -2.47 -1.23 -18.35
C GLY A 217 -1.74 0.10 -18.53
N GLU A 218 -2.01 1.14 -17.73
CA GLU A 218 -1.14 2.31 -17.69
C GLU A 218 0.14 2.01 -16.89
N ASN A 219 1.29 2.59 -17.30
CA ASN A 219 2.59 2.46 -16.60
C ASN A 219 3.04 1.01 -16.36
N VAL A 220 3.10 0.21 -17.40
CA VAL A 220 3.41 -1.22 -17.32
C VAL A 220 4.89 -1.52 -17.05
N THR A 221 5.15 -2.60 -16.33
CA THR A 221 6.48 -3.21 -16.19
C THR A 221 6.88 -3.88 -17.51
N SER A 222 8.12 -3.65 -17.99
CA SER A 222 8.60 -4.27 -19.22
C SER A 222 8.71 -5.80 -19.11
N PRO A 223 8.61 -6.56 -20.22
CA PRO A 223 8.84 -8.00 -20.18
C PRO A 223 10.22 -8.38 -19.64
N ALA A 224 11.27 -7.60 -19.94
CA ALA A 224 12.60 -7.83 -19.43
C ALA A 224 12.68 -7.63 -17.92
N SER A 225 12.08 -6.55 -17.40
CA SER A 225 11.97 -6.29 -15.96
C SER A 225 11.17 -7.38 -15.24
N TYR A 226 10.08 -7.86 -15.84
CA TYR A 226 9.33 -8.99 -15.30
C TYR A 226 10.17 -10.26 -15.16
N GLN A 227 10.98 -10.59 -16.19
CA GLN A 227 11.88 -11.75 -16.11
C GLN A 227 12.98 -11.56 -15.06
N ALA A 228 13.51 -10.34 -14.91
CA ALA A 228 14.48 -10.02 -13.86
C ALA A 228 13.88 -10.18 -12.45
N LEU A 229 12.66 -9.68 -12.19
CA LEU A 229 11.97 -9.91 -10.93
C LEU A 229 11.74 -11.40 -10.67
N ARG A 230 11.32 -12.14 -11.70
CA ARG A 230 11.10 -13.59 -11.61
C ARG A 230 12.38 -14.37 -11.31
N ALA A 231 13.50 -13.96 -11.87
CA ALA A 231 14.82 -14.56 -11.60
C ALA A 231 15.35 -14.25 -10.19
N ALA A 232 14.92 -13.13 -9.60
CA ALA A 232 15.29 -12.72 -8.25
C ALA A 232 14.46 -13.42 -7.15
N ARG A 233 13.48 -14.23 -7.54
CA ARG A 233 12.68 -15.04 -6.60
C ARG A 233 13.56 -16.06 -5.92
N GLY A 234 13.47 -16.16 -4.59
CA GLY A 234 14.20 -17.12 -3.75
C GLY A 234 13.59 -18.51 -3.75
#